data_bc57efce4f43703b2903881bda74ee75
#
_entry.id   bc57efce4f43703b2903881bda74ee75
#
_cell.length_a   1.000
_cell.length_b   1.000
_cell.length_c   1.000
_cell.angle_alpha   90.00
_cell.angle_beta   90.00
_cell.angle_gamma   90.00
#
_symmetry.space_group_name_H-M   'P 1'
#
loop_
_entity.id
_entity.type
_entity.pdbx_description
1 polymer ?
#
loop_
_entity_poly.entity_id
_entity_poly.type
_entity_poly.pdbx_seq_one_letter_code
_entity_poly.pdbx_strand_id
1 'polypeptide(L)'
;ILLNAHMDTVGSAAPDIIVEKIAKTGTVLHSTNNQVIGGDDKCGVFAVLRMISNKAIDTPLSGLLTVSEETGCNGARHAMEHHSDKFSDIVFNITIDRNGHTDIITQNSDYKLCSDVMNKMLQEWGKPFDLRTTSGSISDVSEIVSTLDINGINLFAGYYNAHSGKEYIIMEHLYESIAFATHLVPKLLLHFENHPEHIKFEATKAFSYAYGGYDWAAYENYGGVKYYGGQTGWTKRLPDSDSETDSI
;
A
#
# COMPACT_ATOMS: atom_id res chain seq x y z
N ILE A 1 8.11 2.21 13.98
CA ILE A 1 7.92 2.25 12.53
C ILE A 1 6.60 1.57 12.20
N LEU A 2 5.78 2.19 11.33
CA LEU A 2 4.57 1.62 10.77
C LEU A 2 4.86 1.00 9.40
N LEU A 3 4.53 -0.27 9.23
CA LEU A 3 4.51 -0.94 7.94
C LEU A 3 3.07 -0.98 7.43
N ASN A 4 2.84 -0.66 6.15
CA ASN A 4 1.50 -0.65 5.58
C ASN A 4 1.47 -1.36 4.23
N ALA A 5 0.34 -2.01 3.95
CA ALA A 5 -0.02 -2.63 2.68
C ALA A 5 -1.55 -2.76 2.61
N HIS A 6 -2.12 -2.96 1.40
CA HIS A 6 -3.56 -3.15 1.28
C HIS A 6 -3.95 -4.59 0.92
N MET A 7 -5.13 -5.01 1.38
CA MET A 7 -5.61 -6.40 1.23
C MET A 7 -6.57 -6.59 0.06
N ASP A 8 -7.18 -5.52 -0.42
CA ASP A 8 -8.05 -5.57 -1.60
C ASP A 8 -7.24 -5.66 -2.89
N THR A 9 -7.88 -6.02 -3.97
CA THR A 9 -7.29 -6.09 -5.31
C THR A 9 -8.40 -5.92 -6.35
N VAL A 10 -8.05 -5.46 -7.52
CA VAL A 10 -8.99 -5.39 -8.64
C VAL A 10 -9.29 -6.79 -9.18
N GLY A 11 -10.51 -6.96 -9.70
CA GLY A 11 -10.96 -8.23 -10.26
C GLY A 11 -11.59 -9.17 -9.24
N SER A 12 -12.33 -10.15 -9.74
CA SER A 12 -13.13 -11.05 -8.90
C SER A 12 -12.94 -12.54 -9.22
N ALA A 13 -12.15 -12.87 -10.23
CA ALA A 13 -11.95 -14.27 -10.63
C ALA A 13 -10.76 -14.87 -9.88
N ALA A 14 -10.87 -16.16 -9.54
CA ALA A 14 -9.76 -16.91 -9.00
C ALA A 14 -8.74 -17.23 -10.11
N PRO A 15 -7.49 -16.77 -10.00
CA PRO A 15 -6.46 -17.09 -10.98
C PRO A 15 -5.97 -18.52 -10.83
N ASP A 16 -5.63 -19.17 -11.95
CA ASP A 16 -4.78 -20.36 -11.94
C ASP A 16 -3.32 -19.90 -11.93
N ILE A 17 -2.68 -20.00 -10.78
CA ILE A 17 -1.32 -19.51 -10.60
C ILE A 17 -0.30 -20.59 -10.94
N ILE A 18 0.67 -20.24 -11.80
CA ILE A 18 1.86 -21.04 -12.04
C ILE A 18 3.06 -20.36 -11.37
N VAL A 19 3.96 -21.21 -10.89
CA VAL A 19 5.28 -20.82 -10.40
C VAL A 19 6.33 -21.34 -11.36
N GLU A 20 7.04 -20.43 -12.02
CA GLU A 20 8.10 -20.77 -12.96
C GLU A 20 9.46 -20.25 -12.49
N LYS A 21 10.52 -21.03 -12.72
CA LYS A 21 11.88 -20.58 -12.49
C LYS A 21 12.55 -20.23 -13.82
N ILE A 22 12.78 -18.94 -14.02
CA ILE A 22 13.39 -18.40 -15.24
C ILE A 22 14.86 -18.06 -14.97
N ALA A 23 15.78 -18.62 -15.75
CA ALA A 23 17.23 -18.64 -15.50
C ALA A 23 17.88 -17.27 -15.23
N LYS A 24 17.31 -16.17 -15.76
CA LYS A 24 17.85 -14.81 -15.58
C LYS A 24 16.95 -13.90 -14.72
N THR A 25 15.72 -14.32 -14.46
CA THR A 25 14.69 -13.49 -13.82
C THR A 25 14.41 -13.96 -12.39
N GLY A 26 14.65 -15.25 -12.11
CA GLY A 26 14.33 -15.85 -10.83
C GLY A 26 12.98 -16.58 -10.82
N THR A 27 12.33 -16.62 -9.67
CA THR A 27 11.05 -17.30 -9.50
C THR A 27 9.90 -16.35 -9.84
N VAL A 28 9.12 -16.69 -10.84
CA VAL A 28 8.00 -15.88 -11.35
C VAL A 28 6.67 -16.58 -11.04
N LEU A 29 5.74 -15.84 -10.47
CA LEU A 29 4.35 -16.24 -10.31
C LEU A 29 3.51 -15.47 -11.32
N HIS A 30 2.69 -16.18 -12.07
CA HIS A 30 1.77 -15.57 -13.03
C HIS A 30 0.49 -16.41 -13.21
N SER A 31 -0.51 -15.86 -13.89
CA SER A 31 -1.74 -16.56 -14.20
C SER A 31 -1.68 -17.25 -15.55
N THR A 32 -2.24 -18.46 -15.67
CA THR A 32 -2.43 -19.17 -16.94
C THR A 32 -3.73 -18.84 -17.64
N ASN A 33 -4.70 -18.34 -16.90
CA ASN A 33 -6.04 -18.04 -17.40
C ASN A 33 -6.28 -16.53 -17.60
N ASN A 34 -5.21 -15.73 -17.70
CA ASN A 34 -5.24 -14.27 -17.88
C ASN A 34 -6.09 -13.54 -16.83
N GLN A 35 -6.04 -13.99 -15.58
CA GLN A 35 -6.68 -13.33 -14.46
C GLN A 35 -5.66 -12.52 -13.65
N VAL A 36 -6.14 -11.47 -13.00
CA VAL A 36 -5.34 -10.72 -12.01
C VAL A 36 -4.99 -11.67 -10.85
N ILE A 37 -3.71 -11.75 -10.49
CA ILE A 37 -3.25 -12.61 -9.38
C ILE A 37 -3.26 -11.88 -8.03
N GLY A 38 -3.41 -10.55 -8.06
CA GLY A 38 -3.41 -9.69 -6.89
C GLY A 38 -2.04 -9.56 -6.25
N GLY A 39 -0.98 -9.51 -7.06
CA GLY A 39 0.35 -9.11 -6.62
C GLY A 39 0.32 -7.73 -5.99
N ASP A 40 -0.49 -6.87 -6.56
CA ASP A 40 -1.02 -5.63 -6.04
C ASP A 40 -2.24 -5.92 -5.13
N ASP A 41 -2.16 -5.85 -3.78
CA ASP A 41 -0.91 -5.68 -3.03
C ASP A 41 -0.67 -6.86 -2.05
N LYS A 42 -0.98 -8.09 -2.44
CA LYS A 42 -0.63 -9.28 -1.61
C LYS A 42 0.87 -9.41 -1.37
N CYS A 43 1.69 -8.83 -2.26
CA CYS A 43 3.14 -8.79 -2.07
C CYS A 43 3.51 -7.93 -0.85
N GLY A 44 2.93 -6.75 -0.72
CA GLY A 44 3.11 -5.89 0.45
C GLY A 44 2.55 -6.53 1.71
N VAL A 45 1.35 -7.13 1.65
CA VAL A 45 0.78 -7.88 2.80
C VAL A 45 1.74 -8.97 3.27
N PHE A 46 2.29 -9.76 2.34
CA PHE A 46 3.29 -10.78 2.67
C PHE A 46 4.54 -10.15 3.30
N ALA A 47 5.05 -9.05 2.74
CA ALA A 47 6.23 -8.36 3.25
C ALA A 47 6.01 -7.84 4.69
N VAL A 48 4.89 -7.17 4.95
CA VAL A 48 4.50 -6.66 6.27
C VAL A 48 4.44 -7.81 7.29
N LEU A 49 3.71 -8.87 6.98
CA LEU A 49 3.58 -10.03 7.86
C LEU A 49 4.92 -10.72 8.10
N ARG A 50 5.76 -10.85 7.07
CA ARG A 50 7.08 -11.45 7.15
C ARG A 50 8.03 -10.64 8.03
N MET A 51 8.01 -9.32 7.93
CA MET A 51 8.84 -8.44 8.74
C MET A 51 8.42 -8.44 10.21
N ILE A 52 7.11 -8.34 10.50
CA ILE A 52 6.60 -8.35 11.89
C ILE A 52 6.88 -9.69 12.55
N SER A 53 6.78 -10.80 11.82
CA SER A 53 7.06 -12.14 12.36
C SER A 53 8.55 -12.46 12.50
N ASN A 54 9.43 -11.61 11.97
CA ASN A 54 10.87 -11.83 11.99
C ASN A 54 11.48 -11.45 13.35
N LYS A 55 11.72 -12.43 14.20
CA LYS A 55 12.33 -12.24 15.53
C LYS A 55 13.76 -11.69 15.51
N ALA A 56 14.43 -11.65 14.35
CA ALA A 56 15.75 -11.04 14.22
C ALA A 56 15.69 -9.51 14.11
N ILE A 57 14.51 -8.94 13.89
CA ILE A 57 14.29 -7.48 13.94
C ILE A 57 13.96 -7.14 15.39
N ASP A 58 14.98 -6.77 16.15
CA ASP A 58 14.84 -6.31 17.54
C ASP A 58 14.41 -4.82 17.58
N THR A 59 13.25 -4.55 17.00
CA THR A 59 12.73 -3.19 16.86
C THR A 59 11.21 -3.23 16.87
N PRO A 60 10.53 -2.32 17.59
CA PRO A 60 9.08 -2.23 17.54
C PRO A 60 8.58 -1.90 16.13
N LEU A 61 7.88 -2.85 15.52
CA LEU A 61 7.17 -2.68 14.25
C LEU A 61 5.67 -2.79 14.50
N SER A 62 4.92 -1.86 13.92
CA SER A 62 3.47 -1.93 13.84
C SER A 62 3.06 -2.22 12.40
N GLY A 63 1.99 -2.98 12.19
CA GLY A 63 1.43 -3.26 10.87
C GLY A 63 0.03 -2.70 10.74
N LEU A 64 -0.24 -2.04 9.62
CA LEU A 64 -1.57 -1.60 9.20
C LEU A 64 -1.89 -2.27 7.86
N LEU A 65 -2.85 -3.18 7.86
CA LEU A 65 -3.38 -3.80 6.65
C LEU A 65 -4.73 -3.16 6.34
N THR A 66 -4.79 -2.45 5.23
CA THR A 66 -5.93 -1.63 4.82
C THR A 66 -6.83 -2.36 3.83
N VAL A 67 -7.98 -1.80 3.56
CA VAL A 67 -8.94 -2.24 2.54
C VAL A 67 -9.39 -1.04 1.72
N SER A 68 -9.89 -1.28 0.51
CA SER A 68 -10.40 -0.23 -0.37
C SER A 68 -9.35 0.83 -0.75
N GLU A 69 -8.10 0.42 -0.89
CA GLU A 69 -7.04 1.25 -1.48
C GLU A 69 -7.36 1.52 -2.94
N GLU A 70 -7.70 0.50 -3.70
CA GLU A 70 -8.04 0.52 -5.13
C GLU A 70 -9.24 1.41 -5.48
N THR A 71 -9.99 1.82 -4.50
CA THR A 71 -11.14 2.74 -4.63
C THR A 71 -10.88 4.11 -4.01
N GLY A 72 -9.61 4.44 -3.73
CA GLY A 72 -9.15 5.75 -3.26
C GLY A 72 -8.70 5.80 -1.81
N CYS A 73 -7.93 4.81 -1.36
CA CYS A 73 -7.28 4.73 -0.03
C CYS A 73 -8.26 4.87 1.15
N ASN A 74 -9.50 4.38 0.97
CA ASN A 74 -10.57 4.62 1.95
C ASN A 74 -10.28 4.00 3.32
N GLY A 75 -9.67 2.79 3.34
CA GLY A 75 -9.33 2.12 4.59
C GLY A 75 -8.25 2.86 5.38
N ALA A 76 -7.22 3.35 4.71
CA ALA A 76 -6.18 4.16 5.33
C ALA A 76 -6.75 5.47 5.86
N ARG A 77 -7.57 6.16 5.06
CA ARG A 77 -8.27 7.39 5.48
C ARG A 77 -9.12 7.15 6.72
N HIS A 78 -9.95 6.11 6.72
CA HIS A 78 -10.78 5.77 7.87
C HIS A 78 -9.95 5.48 9.13
N ALA A 79 -8.88 4.70 9.00
CA ALA A 79 -7.98 4.41 10.11
C ALA A 79 -7.35 5.69 10.69
N MET A 80 -6.95 6.62 9.83
CA MET A 80 -6.36 7.88 10.24
C MET A 80 -7.37 8.85 10.85
N GLU A 81 -8.57 8.95 10.30
CA GLU A 81 -9.62 9.84 10.82
C GLU A 81 -10.18 9.38 12.17
N HIS A 82 -10.31 8.07 12.39
CA HIS A 82 -11.01 7.52 13.55
C HIS A 82 -10.12 6.87 14.60
N HIS A 83 -8.87 6.56 14.26
CA HIS A 83 -7.96 5.79 15.11
C HIS A 83 -6.53 6.32 15.14
N SER A 84 -6.29 7.57 14.71
CA SER A 84 -4.95 8.18 14.70
C SER A 84 -4.27 8.19 16.07
N ASP A 85 -5.05 8.21 17.15
CA ASP A 85 -4.56 8.11 18.53
C ASP A 85 -3.73 6.83 18.78
N LYS A 86 -4.05 5.72 18.09
CA LYS A 86 -3.33 4.44 18.19
C LYS A 86 -1.96 4.45 17.51
N PHE A 87 -1.67 5.47 16.73
CA PHE A 87 -0.43 5.62 15.95
C PHE A 87 0.45 6.78 16.46
N SER A 88 0.18 7.29 17.66
CA SER A 88 0.85 8.47 18.22
C SER A 88 2.36 8.30 18.46
N ASP A 89 2.84 7.07 18.61
CA ASP A 89 4.24 6.70 18.79
C ASP A 89 4.96 6.31 17.49
N ILE A 90 4.26 6.38 16.36
CA ILE A 90 4.85 6.12 15.05
C ILE A 90 5.68 7.31 14.60
N VAL A 91 6.91 7.04 14.19
CA VAL A 91 7.89 8.07 13.75
C VAL A 91 8.16 8.05 12.25
N PHE A 92 7.76 6.97 11.54
CA PHE A 92 7.94 6.83 10.10
C PHE A 92 7.00 5.76 9.55
N ASN A 93 6.48 5.97 8.33
CA ASN A 93 5.69 4.98 7.61
C ASN A 93 6.46 4.39 6.43
N ILE A 94 6.40 3.07 6.28
CA ILE A 94 6.85 2.33 5.10
C ILE A 94 5.64 1.58 4.52
N THR A 95 5.06 2.11 3.47
CA THR A 95 4.10 1.38 2.63
C THR A 95 4.86 0.53 1.63
N ILE A 96 4.42 -0.69 1.35
CA ILE A 96 5.07 -1.62 0.40
C ILE A 96 4.04 -1.98 -0.66
N ASP A 97 3.85 -1.09 -1.64
CA ASP A 97 2.76 -1.12 -2.59
C ASP A 97 3.15 -0.39 -3.90
N ARG A 98 4.39 -0.58 -4.35
CA ARG A 98 4.83 -0.02 -5.63
C ARG A 98 5.24 -1.14 -6.58
N ASN A 99 4.78 -1.10 -7.83
CA ASN A 99 5.23 -2.04 -8.85
C ASN A 99 6.74 -1.90 -9.11
N GLY A 100 7.39 -2.98 -9.59
CA GLY A 100 8.81 -2.96 -9.93
C GLY A 100 9.73 -3.36 -8.77
N HIS A 101 11.00 -2.92 -8.82
CA HIS A 101 12.02 -3.32 -7.85
C HIS A 101 13.15 -2.29 -7.63
N THR A 102 12.99 -1.05 -8.10
CA THR A 102 14.08 -0.04 -8.02
C THR A 102 13.64 1.27 -7.38
N ASP A 103 12.36 1.43 -7.11
CA ASP A 103 11.81 2.74 -6.76
C ASP A 103 11.53 2.85 -5.25
N ILE A 104 11.99 3.95 -4.65
CA ILE A 104 11.57 4.47 -3.36
C ILE A 104 10.71 5.69 -3.65
N ILE A 105 9.40 5.60 -3.48
CA ILE A 105 8.51 6.73 -3.71
C ILE A 105 8.56 7.67 -2.51
N THR A 106 9.02 8.89 -2.74
CA THR A 106 9.16 9.94 -1.72
C THR A 106 8.28 11.15 -2.01
N GLN A 107 7.52 11.08 -3.11
CA GLN A 107 6.63 12.13 -3.56
C GLN A 107 5.47 11.51 -4.35
N ASN A 108 4.25 12.03 -4.18
CA ASN A 108 3.09 11.73 -5.00
C ASN A 108 2.71 12.99 -5.77
N SER A 109 2.68 12.90 -7.11
CA SER A 109 2.33 14.04 -7.96
C SER A 109 3.04 15.32 -7.50
N ASP A 110 2.31 16.25 -6.88
CA ASP A 110 2.79 17.60 -6.56
C ASP A 110 3.19 17.76 -5.08
N TYR A 111 3.05 16.72 -4.26
CA TYR A 111 3.44 16.84 -2.85
C TYR A 111 4.35 15.73 -2.34
N LYS A 112 5.15 16.10 -1.34
CA LYS A 112 6.18 15.25 -0.74
C LYS A 112 5.58 14.32 0.31
N LEU A 113 6.08 13.10 0.36
CA LEU A 113 5.79 12.11 1.42
C LEU A 113 6.81 12.18 2.56
N CYS A 114 7.95 12.81 2.31
CA CYS A 114 8.98 13.04 3.32
C CYS A 114 9.73 14.34 3.07
N SER A 115 10.45 14.81 4.09
CA SER A 115 11.27 16.00 4.03
C SER A 115 12.47 15.85 3.07
N ASP A 116 13.03 16.97 2.61
CA ASP A 116 14.21 16.95 1.75
C ASP A 116 15.43 16.32 2.42
N VAL A 117 15.52 16.43 3.76
CA VAL A 117 16.56 15.76 4.54
C VAL A 117 16.41 14.26 4.44
N MET A 118 15.19 13.75 4.72
CA MET A 118 14.90 12.31 4.64
C MET A 118 15.06 11.79 3.21
N ASN A 119 14.61 12.53 2.19
CA ASN A 119 14.78 12.14 0.80
C ASN A 119 16.26 11.94 0.42
N LYS A 120 17.14 12.87 0.82
CA LYS A 120 18.60 12.74 0.61
C LYS A 120 19.18 11.51 1.31
N MET A 121 18.77 11.25 2.55
CA MET A 121 19.22 10.08 3.31
C MET A 121 18.76 8.77 2.66
N LEU A 122 17.51 8.71 2.22
CA LEU A 122 16.95 7.55 1.52
C LEU A 122 17.69 7.27 0.20
N GLN A 123 18.09 8.32 -0.54
CA GLN A 123 18.95 8.17 -1.71
C GLN A 123 20.28 7.51 -1.37
N GLU A 124 20.95 7.98 -0.31
CA GLU A 124 22.25 7.41 0.10
C GLU A 124 22.10 5.96 0.61
N TRP A 125 21.05 5.69 1.40
CA TRP A 125 20.81 4.35 1.94
C TRP A 125 20.31 3.36 0.88
N GLY A 126 19.69 3.84 -0.19
CA GLY A 126 19.25 3.03 -1.32
C GLY A 126 20.36 2.63 -2.29
N LYS A 127 21.46 3.41 -2.38
CA LYS A 127 22.57 3.16 -3.32
C LYS A 127 23.14 1.74 -3.29
N PRO A 128 23.40 1.12 -2.13
CA PRO A 128 23.93 -0.24 -2.07
C PRO A 128 22.97 -1.31 -2.62
N PHE A 129 21.70 -0.95 -2.80
CA PHE A 129 20.63 -1.81 -3.33
C PHE A 129 20.23 -1.43 -4.77
N ASP A 130 20.97 -0.53 -5.40
CA ASP A 130 20.64 0.05 -6.72
C ASP A 130 19.24 0.70 -6.78
N LEU A 131 18.80 1.29 -5.66
CA LEU A 131 17.51 1.96 -5.52
C LEU A 131 17.63 3.46 -5.73
N ARG A 132 16.54 4.06 -6.20
CA ARG A 132 16.43 5.51 -6.44
C ARG A 132 15.13 6.07 -5.85
N THR A 133 15.21 7.28 -5.30
CA THR A 133 14.00 8.02 -4.93
C THR A 133 13.35 8.65 -6.17
N THR A 134 12.03 8.59 -6.23
CA THR A 134 11.25 9.12 -7.36
C THR A 134 9.82 9.48 -6.94
N SER A 135 9.05 10.02 -7.88
CA SER A 135 7.61 10.27 -7.72
C SER A 135 6.80 9.04 -8.10
N GLY A 136 5.67 8.86 -7.43
CA GLY A 136 4.70 7.80 -7.70
C GLY A 136 3.26 8.28 -7.83
N SER A 137 2.34 7.31 -7.90
CA SER A 137 0.91 7.51 -7.82
C SER A 137 0.44 7.68 -6.37
N ILE A 138 -0.86 7.93 -6.22
CA ILE A 138 -1.52 7.93 -4.91
C ILE A 138 -1.47 6.50 -4.35
N SER A 139 -1.32 6.40 -3.05
CA SER A 139 -1.36 5.18 -2.26
C SER A 139 -1.62 5.55 -0.80
N ASP A 140 -1.93 4.60 0.03
CA ASP A 140 -2.25 4.73 1.45
C ASP A 140 -1.24 5.58 2.25
N VAL A 141 0.03 5.57 1.85
CA VAL A 141 1.08 6.37 2.48
C VAL A 141 0.69 7.85 2.58
N SER A 142 -0.06 8.36 1.61
CA SER A 142 -0.49 9.75 1.57
C SER A 142 -1.41 10.12 2.72
N GLU A 143 -2.38 9.26 3.00
CA GLU A 143 -3.34 9.45 4.09
C GLU A 143 -2.65 9.33 5.45
N ILE A 144 -1.71 8.38 5.57
CA ILE A 144 -0.99 8.12 6.82
C ILE A 144 -0.07 9.30 7.16
N VAL A 145 0.81 9.71 6.24
CA VAL A 145 1.80 10.76 6.52
C VAL A 145 1.16 12.13 6.72
N SER A 146 0.08 12.44 5.99
CA SER A 146 -0.62 13.73 6.12
C SER A 146 -1.42 13.85 7.41
N THR A 147 -1.86 12.74 7.99
CA THR A 147 -2.62 12.77 9.24
C THR A 147 -1.72 12.74 10.47
N LEU A 148 -0.64 11.96 10.42
CA LEU A 148 0.28 11.82 11.55
C LEU A 148 1.38 12.90 11.59
N ASP A 149 1.49 13.72 10.54
CA ASP A 149 2.56 14.70 10.34
C ASP A 149 3.96 14.08 10.49
N ILE A 150 4.17 12.94 9.85
CA ILE A 150 5.43 12.19 9.86
C ILE A 150 5.95 11.97 8.44
N ASN A 151 7.22 11.60 8.33
CA ASN A 151 7.78 11.15 7.07
C ASN A 151 7.33 9.74 6.72
N GLY A 152 7.20 9.45 5.42
CA GLY A 152 6.90 8.11 4.91
C GLY A 152 7.38 7.90 3.49
N ILE A 153 7.32 6.66 3.04
CA ILE A 153 7.67 6.23 1.69
C ILE A 153 6.73 5.14 1.21
N ASN A 154 6.65 4.96 -0.12
CA ASN A 154 6.11 3.74 -0.71
C ASN A 154 7.23 2.99 -1.43
N LEU A 155 7.46 1.72 -1.05
CA LEU A 155 8.48 0.85 -1.62
C LEU A 155 7.89 -0.07 -2.68
N PHE A 156 8.75 -0.48 -3.59
CA PHE A 156 8.44 -1.54 -4.55
C PHE A 156 8.08 -2.86 -3.84
N ALA A 157 7.19 -3.63 -4.46
CA ALA A 157 6.69 -4.90 -3.91
C ALA A 157 6.99 -6.12 -4.81
N GLY A 158 7.67 -5.92 -5.95
CA GLY A 158 8.11 -7.00 -6.83
C GLY A 158 7.03 -7.55 -7.76
N TYR A 159 5.85 -6.91 -7.84
CA TYR A 159 4.83 -7.23 -8.82
C TYR A 159 4.93 -6.32 -10.05
N TYR A 160 4.33 -6.73 -11.16
CA TYR A 160 4.37 -6.06 -12.45
C TYR A 160 3.05 -6.21 -13.18
N ASN A 161 2.73 -5.24 -14.05
CA ASN A 161 1.52 -5.22 -14.85
C ASN A 161 0.24 -5.37 -14.01
N ALA A 162 0.21 -4.73 -12.84
CA ALA A 162 -0.95 -4.70 -11.96
C ALA A 162 -2.25 -4.39 -12.71
N HIS A 163 -3.38 -4.80 -12.15
CA HIS A 163 -4.72 -4.56 -12.68
C HIS A 163 -4.96 -5.18 -14.07
N SER A 164 -4.19 -6.18 -14.44
CA SER A 164 -4.32 -6.84 -15.74
C SER A 164 -4.17 -8.36 -15.63
N GLY A 165 -4.73 -9.08 -16.61
CA GLY A 165 -4.51 -10.53 -16.72
C GLY A 165 -3.07 -10.94 -17.09
N LYS A 166 -2.18 -9.97 -17.26
CA LYS A 166 -0.75 -10.17 -17.49
C LYS A 166 0.09 -9.87 -16.26
N GLU A 167 -0.55 -9.72 -15.11
CA GLU A 167 0.13 -9.48 -13.85
C GLU A 167 1.04 -10.66 -13.50
N TYR A 168 2.23 -10.35 -13.00
CA TYR A 168 3.18 -11.34 -12.51
C TYR A 168 4.00 -10.79 -11.33
N ILE A 169 4.55 -11.70 -10.54
CA ILE A 169 5.39 -11.40 -9.38
C ILE A 169 6.77 -12.03 -9.63
N ILE A 170 7.84 -11.30 -9.34
CA ILE A 170 9.20 -11.83 -9.25
C ILE A 170 9.56 -11.95 -7.78
N MET A 171 9.67 -13.16 -7.29
CA MET A 171 9.86 -13.41 -5.85
C MET A 171 11.17 -12.83 -5.32
N GLU A 172 12.22 -12.84 -6.11
CA GLU A 172 13.51 -12.25 -5.76
C GLU A 172 13.39 -10.75 -5.51
N HIS A 173 12.62 -10.03 -6.34
CA HIS A 173 12.37 -8.60 -6.16
C HIS A 173 11.52 -8.30 -4.90
N LEU A 174 10.54 -9.14 -4.60
CA LEU A 174 9.80 -9.05 -3.34
C LEU A 174 10.72 -9.25 -2.13
N TYR A 175 11.62 -10.22 -2.18
CA TYR A 175 12.60 -10.43 -1.10
C TYR A 175 13.62 -9.29 -1.02
N GLU A 176 13.99 -8.65 -2.12
CA GLU A 176 14.83 -7.44 -2.12
C GLU A 176 14.14 -6.27 -1.41
N SER A 177 12.84 -6.09 -1.63
CA SER A 177 12.05 -5.08 -0.89
C SER A 177 12.08 -5.34 0.61
N ILE A 178 11.80 -6.58 1.03
CA ILE A 178 11.86 -6.98 2.44
C ILE A 178 13.25 -6.76 3.03
N ALA A 179 14.30 -7.13 2.29
CA ALA A 179 15.69 -6.95 2.72
C ALA A 179 16.04 -5.47 2.88
N PHE A 180 15.65 -4.63 1.93
CA PHE A 180 15.87 -3.20 2.02
C PHE A 180 15.08 -2.57 3.19
N ALA A 181 13.79 -2.86 3.32
CA ALA A 181 12.98 -2.36 4.43
C ALA A 181 13.55 -2.80 5.79
N THR A 182 14.01 -4.04 5.92
CA THR A 182 14.68 -4.56 7.12
C THR A 182 15.99 -3.82 7.41
N HIS A 183 16.76 -3.49 6.38
CA HIS A 183 17.99 -2.69 6.50
C HIS A 183 17.69 -1.23 6.89
N LEU A 184 16.59 -0.68 6.39
CA LEU A 184 16.19 0.71 6.58
C LEU A 184 15.73 0.99 8.01
N VAL A 185 14.95 0.08 8.61
CA VAL A 185 14.34 0.25 9.93
C VAL A 185 15.32 0.68 11.02
N PRO A 186 16.44 -0.03 11.30
CA PRO A 186 17.38 0.39 12.35
C PRO A 186 18.07 1.72 12.02
N LYS A 187 18.29 2.03 10.75
CA LYS A 187 18.87 3.31 10.33
C LYS A 187 17.94 4.49 10.61
N LEU A 188 16.65 4.32 10.34
CA LEU A 188 15.63 5.32 10.65
C LEU A 188 15.57 5.59 12.15
N LEU A 189 15.52 4.53 12.96
CA LEU A 189 15.43 4.70 14.41
C LEU A 189 16.67 5.37 15.00
N LEU A 190 17.87 4.94 14.61
CA LEU A 190 19.10 5.58 15.03
C LEU A 190 19.16 7.06 14.60
N HIS A 191 18.65 7.35 13.39
CA HIS A 191 18.56 8.73 12.91
C HIS A 191 17.62 9.56 13.79
N PHE A 192 16.42 9.09 14.05
CA PHE A 192 15.43 9.82 14.86
C PHE A 192 15.77 9.89 16.34
N GLU A 193 16.52 8.93 16.86
CA GLU A 193 17.11 9.03 18.22
C GLU A 193 18.07 10.20 18.32
N ASN A 194 18.91 10.41 17.30
CA ASN A 194 19.88 11.51 17.27
C ASN A 194 19.31 12.84 16.77
N HIS A 195 18.21 12.79 16.01
CA HIS A 195 17.57 13.93 15.34
C HIS A 195 16.05 13.88 15.50
N PRO A 196 15.50 13.99 16.72
CA PRO A 196 14.06 13.89 16.95
C PRO A 196 13.26 15.00 16.24
N GLU A 197 13.88 16.13 15.92
CA GLU A 197 13.29 17.21 15.12
C GLU A 197 12.96 16.81 13.68
N HIS A 198 13.58 15.74 13.16
CA HIS A 198 13.31 15.22 11.82
C HIS A 198 12.12 14.24 11.76
N ILE A 199 11.50 13.88 12.89
CA ILE A 199 10.32 13.02 12.92
C ILE A 199 9.15 13.74 12.28
N LYS A 200 8.90 14.98 12.69
CA LYS A 200 7.76 15.76 12.22
C LYS A 200 8.00 16.30 10.82
N PHE A 201 7.00 16.07 9.98
CA PHE A 201 6.97 16.55 8.61
C PHE A 201 5.51 16.84 8.23
N GLU A 202 5.19 18.10 8.04
CA GLU A 202 3.88 18.50 7.54
C GLU A 202 3.81 18.23 6.03
N ALA A 203 3.22 17.11 5.65
CA ALA A 203 2.87 16.86 4.25
C ALA A 203 1.80 17.86 3.82
N THR A 204 2.00 18.51 2.67
CA THR A 204 1.02 19.48 2.16
C THR A 204 -0.28 18.76 1.83
N LYS A 205 -1.36 19.09 2.54
CA LYS A 205 -2.70 18.49 2.41
C LYS A 205 -3.41 18.85 1.08
N ALA A 206 -2.71 18.88 -0.04
CA ALA A 206 -3.30 19.25 -1.31
C ALA A 206 -4.40 18.30 -1.80
N PHE A 207 -4.55 17.12 -1.17
CA PHE A 207 -5.36 16.04 -1.73
C PHE A 207 -6.73 15.81 -1.08
N SER A 208 -7.01 16.37 0.11
CA SER A 208 -8.30 16.14 0.79
C SER A 208 -9.54 16.74 0.08
N TYR A 209 -9.33 17.50 -1.00
CA TYR A 209 -10.42 18.16 -1.72
C TYR A 209 -10.72 17.60 -3.12
N ALA A 210 -9.92 16.70 -3.67
CA ALA A 210 -10.08 16.23 -5.05
C ALA A 210 -11.01 15.02 -5.20
N TYR A 211 -11.15 14.21 -4.19
CA TYR A 211 -12.15 13.15 -4.13
C TYR A 211 -13.19 13.52 -3.10
N GLY A 212 -14.36 13.98 -3.57
CA GLY A 212 -15.48 14.38 -2.73
C GLY A 212 -15.72 13.38 -1.59
N GLY A 213 -15.74 13.90 -0.37
CA GLY A 213 -15.85 13.10 0.84
C GLY A 213 -16.93 12.04 0.74
N TYR A 214 -16.54 10.79 0.84
CA TYR A 214 -17.47 9.69 1.01
C TYR A 214 -18.03 9.78 2.42
N ASP A 215 -19.34 9.96 2.51
CA ASP A 215 -20.07 9.93 3.78
C ASP A 215 -20.14 8.47 4.28
N TRP A 216 -19.23 8.13 5.18
CA TRP A 216 -19.20 6.82 5.84
C TRP A 216 -20.48 6.52 6.63
N ALA A 217 -21.22 7.53 7.12
CA ALA A 217 -22.50 7.33 7.77
C ALA A 217 -23.56 6.77 6.80
N ALA A 218 -23.42 7.05 5.50
CA ALA A 218 -24.24 6.42 4.46
C ALA A 218 -23.86 4.96 4.24
N TYR A 219 -22.60 4.56 4.52
CA TYR A 219 -22.13 3.20 4.35
C TYR A 219 -22.64 2.25 5.43
N GLU A 220 -22.73 2.70 6.68
CA GLU A 220 -23.26 1.92 7.80
C GLU A 220 -24.78 1.67 7.69
N ASN A 221 -25.51 2.54 7.01
CA ASN A 221 -26.98 2.44 6.87
C ASN A 221 -27.44 1.63 5.66
N TYR A 222 -26.57 1.31 4.73
CA TYR A 222 -26.92 0.53 3.52
C TYR A 222 -26.06 -0.72 3.43
N GLY A 223 -26.45 -1.81 4.05
CA GLY A 223 -25.79 -3.12 4.04
C GLY A 223 -25.42 -3.69 2.64
N GLY A 224 -24.89 -2.88 1.75
CA GLY A 224 -24.50 -3.26 0.40
C GLY A 224 -23.45 -2.34 -0.22
N VAL A 225 -22.39 -2.94 -0.72
CA VAL A 225 -21.29 -2.31 -1.43
C VAL A 225 -21.79 -1.64 -2.71
N LYS A 226 -21.78 -0.30 -2.78
CA LYS A 226 -21.91 0.43 -4.05
C LYS A 226 -20.53 0.78 -4.59
N TYR A 227 -20.13 0.11 -5.65
CA TYR A 227 -18.95 0.51 -6.42
C TYR A 227 -19.32 1.67 -7.33
N TYR A 228 -18.68 2.83 -7.14
CA TYR A 228 -18.67 3.90 -8.12
C TYR A 228 -17.37 3.83 -8.90
N GLY A 229 -17.37 3.03 -9.98
CA GLY A 229 -16.32 3.08 -10.98
C GLY A 229 -16.47 4.35 -11.82
N GLY A 230 -15.43 5.15 -11.95
CA GLY A 230 -15.36 6.20 -12.95
C GLY A 230 -15.50 5.60 -14.35
N GLN A 231 -16.50 6.05 -15.10
CA GLN A 231 -16.74 5.91 -16.55
C GLN A 231 -16.54 4.53 -17.24
N THR A 232 -16.73 3.42 -16.55
CA THR A 232 -17.01 2.14 -17.25
C THR A 232 -18.17 1.45 -16.55
N GLY A 233 -19.31 1.42 -17.23
CA GLY A 233 -20.60 1.01 -16.69
C GLY A 233 -20.65 -0.44 -16.21
N TRP A 234 -20.49 -0.64 -14.94
CA TRP A 234 -20.87 -1.88 -14.26
C TRP A 234 -21.88 -1.54 -13.17
N THR A 235 -23.17 -1.59 -13.56
CA THR A 235 -24.27 -1.60 -12.60
C THR A 235 -24.59 -3.05 -12.25
N LYS A 236 -24.32 -3.47 -11.04
CA LYS A 236 -24.89 -4.72 -10.51
C LYS A 236 -26.36 -4.44 -10.20
N ARG A 237 -27.29 -5.07 -10.91
CA ARG A 237 -28.70 -5.10 -10.51
C ARG A 237 -28.81 -5.83 -9.17
N LEU A 238 -29.43 -5.17 -8.22
CA LEU A 238 -29.92 -5.86 -7.03
C LEU A 238 -30.98 -6.88 -7.47
N PRO A 239 -31.09 -8.04 -6.83
CA PRO A 239 -32.24 -8.90 -7.04
C PRO A 239 -33.49 -8.15 -6.58
N ASP A 240 -34.49 -8.11 -7.43
CA ASP A 240 -35.82 -7.56 -7.13
C ASP A 240 -36.38 -8.28 -5.89
N SER A 241 -36.54 -7.55 -4.81
CA SER A 241 -37.45 -7.95 -3.76
C SER A 241 -38.83 -7.66 -4.30
N ASP A 242 -39.56 -8.70 -4.65
CA ASP A 242 -41.01 -8.80 -4.59
C ASP A 242 -41.53 -9.87 -5.56
N SER A 243 -41.85 -11.00 -5.01
CA SER A 243 -43.11 -11.71 -5.33
C SER A 243 -43.32 -12.83 -4.31
N GLU A 244 -43.70 -12.46 -3.10
CA GLU A 244 -44.67 -13.29 -2.40
C GLU A 244 -46.06 -12.97 -2.98
N THR A 245 -46.62 -13.88 -3.72
CA THR A 245 -48.07 -14.00 -3.83
C THR A 245 -48.41 -15.43 -3.57
N ASP A 246 -49.11 -15.58 -2.46
CA ASP A 246 -49.96 -16.71 -2.11
C ASP A 246 -50.77 -17.23 -3.32
N SER A 247 -50.88 -18.53 -3.41
CA SER A 247 -52.21 -19.19 -3.42
C SER A 247 -52.13 -20.67 -3.78
N ILE A 248 -52.70 -21.45 -2.84
CA ILE A 248 -53.34 -22.77 -2.94
C ILE A 248 -52.38 -23.97 -3.06
#